data_ea6a52f34a9ef2acdf791f565fa483ab
#
_entry.id   ea6a52f34a9ef2acdf791f565fa483ab
#
_cell.length_a   1.000
_cell.length_b   1.000
_cell.length_c   1.000
_cell.angle_alpha   90.00
_cell.angle_beta   90.00
_cell.angle_gamma   90.00
#
_symmetry.space_group_name_H-M   'P 1'
#
loop_
_entity.id
_entity.type
_entity.pdbx_description
1 polymer ?
#
loop_
_entity_poly.entity_id
_entity_poly.type
_entity_poly.pdbx_seq_one_letter_code
_entity_poly.pdbx_strand_id
1 'polypeptide(L)'
;MIERIASRYKVKLKSRHAIASKSLDHIHPCGTIADNSSNHKFNEKLYKLFPEREIKVLDIGCSGGKFVRDCLEDGYLAVGIEGSDISKRQKRAEWGRIPQFLFTCDATKDFTLYLNNPGRPLKFDVITAWEFFEHIEKKDISGVIKNIKKHISKDGLFIMSTTTRPSTIDGIDLHRTKETKRWWINEFARHGLKYRPEFVRYFNTQWIRGGAEISDDFHVIVGNYNGKPPKIGVLENVRYLKKGRSIKGAAGIIRDKLLYEK
;
A
#
# COMPACT_ATOMS: atom_id res chain seq x y z
N MET A 1 20.05 2.80 13.22
CA MET A 1 19.34 1.68 12.60
C MET A 1 19.37 1.78 11.08
N ILE A 2 18.94 2.87 10.46
CA ILE A 2 18.89 3.06 9.00
C ILE A 2 20.23 2.81 8.30
N GLU A 3 21.35 3.33 8.84
CA GLU A 3 22.68 3.12 8.30
C GLU A 3 23.10 1.63 8.26
N ARG A 4 22.72 0.87 9.29
CA ARG A 4 22.95 -0.58 9.34
C ARG A 4 22.18 -1.30 8.22
N ILE A 5 20.95 -0.90 7.95
CA ILE A 5 20.16 -1.45 6.86
C ILE A 5 20.76 -1.06 5.50
N ALA A 6 21.17 0.20 5.35
CA ALA A 6 21.80 0.71 4.12
C ALA A 6 23.14 0.02 3.81
N SER A 7 23.93 -0.32 4.81
CA SER A 7 25.18 -1.10 4.62
C SER A 7 24.90 -2.54 4.20
N ARG A 8 23.83 -3.15 4.72
CA ARG A 8 23.45 -4.55 4.43
C ARG A 8 22.70 -4.69 3.09
N TYR A 9 21.86 -3.73 2.74
CA TYR A 9 20.97 -3.80 1.58
C TYR A 9 21.20 -2.63 0.61
N LYS A 10 21.90 -2.91 -0.49
CA LYS A 10 22.06 -1.94 -1.59
C LYS A 10 20.97 -2.18 -2.62
N VAL A 11 19.78 -1.65 -2.36
CA VAL A 11 18.63 -1.80 -3.27
C VAL A 11 18.88 -0.98 -4.54
N LYS A 12 18.54 -1.56 -5.68
CA LYS A 12 18.61 -0.91 -6.99
C LYS A 12 17.29 -1.09 -7.73
N LEU A 13 16.97 -0.12 -8.58
CA LEU A 13 15.81 -0.16 -9.47
C LEU A 13 16.27 -0.28 -10.92
N LYS A 14 15.63 -1.18 -11.67
CA LYS A 14 15.68 -1.25 -13.14
C LYS A 14 14.29 -0.93 -13.66
N SER A 15 14.16 0.16 -14.42
CA SER A 15 12.95 0.55 -15.14
C SER A 15 13.33 1.31 -16.40
N ARG A 16 12.53 1.18 -17.47
CA ARG A 16 12.63 2.03 -18.67
C ARG A 16 11.80 3.32 -18.54
N HIS A 17 10.96 3.41 -17.52
CA HIS A 17 10.02 4.49 -17.26
C HIS A 17 10.33 5.11 -15.90
N ALA A 18 11.22 6.08 -15.88
CA ALA A 18 11.73 6.71 -14.65
C ALA A 18 10.66 7.47 -13.86
N ILE A 19 9.59 7.91 -14.52
CA ILE A 19 8.45 8.62 -13.94
C ILE A 19 7.16 8.25 -14.68
N ALA A 20 6.02 8.44 -14.03
CA ALA A 20 4.69 8.33 -14.64
C ALA A 20 4.28 9.66 -15.29
N SER A 21 5.02 10.09 -16.33
CA SER A 21 4.92 11.42 -16.94
C SER A 21 3.53 11.81 -17.44
N LYS A 22 2.65 10.84 -17.69
CA LYS A 22 1.26 11.04 -18.13
C LYS A 22 0.25 10.93 -17.00
N SER A 23 0.68 10.58 -15.78
CA SER A 23 -0.20 10.53 -14.61
C SER A 23 -0.63 11.95 -14.22
N LEU A 24 -1.90 12.11 -13.87
CA LEU A 24 -2.40 13.37 -13.35
C LEU A 24 -1.70 13.77 -12.05
N ASP A 25 -1.30 12.81 -11.21
CA ASP A 25 -0.52 13.09 -9.99
C ASP A 25 0.90 13.59 -10.25
N HIS A 26 1.45 13.29 -11.42
CA HIS A 26 2.73 13.90 -11.84
C HIS A 26 2.51 15.31 -12.39
N ILE A 27 1.42 15.54 -13.14
CA ILE A 27 1.08 16.84 -13.74
C ILE A 27 0.56 17.81 -12.68
N HIS A 28 -0.29 17.30 -11.77
CA HIS A 28 -0.91 18.04 -10.65
C HIS A 28 -0.54 17.38 -9.32
N PRO A 29 0.68 17.55 -8.82
CA PRO A 29 1.22 16.74 -7.73
C PRO A 29 0.74 17.16 -6.32
N CYS A 30 -0.43 17.77 -6.19
CA CYS A 30 -0.93 18.31 -4.93
C CYS A 30 -1.03 17.24 -3.84
N GLY A 31 -1.60 16.07 -4.15
CA GLY A 31 -1.68 14.94 -3.21
C GLY A 31 -0.30 14.41 -2.84
N THR A 32 0.57 14.22 -3.83
CA THR A 32 1.95 13.78 -3.62
C THR A 32 2.75 14.75 -2.75
N ILE A 33 2.57 16.07 -2.94
CA ILE A 33 3.27 17.08 -2.13
C ILE A 33 2.69 17.19 -0.72
N ALA A 34 1.37 17.06 -0.56
CA ALA A 34 0.72 17.23 0.72
C ALA A 34 0.96 16.06 1.69
N ASP A 35 1.19 14.85 1.16
CA ASP A 35 1.24 13.65 2.00
C ASP A 35 2.64 13.29 2.48
N ASN A 36 2.72 12.90 3.74
CA ASN A 36 3.85 12.23 4.40
C ASN A 36 3.33 11.43 5.59
N SER A 37 2.31 10.60 5.36
CA SER A 37 1.57 9.90 6.41
C SER A 37 2.29 8.67 6.94
N SER A 38 2.06 8.36 8.21
CA SER A 38 2.46 7.12 8.85
C SER A 38 1.53 6.80 10.03
N ASN A 39 1.59 5.56 10.54
CA ASN A 39 0.84 5.15 11.72
C ASN A 39 1.60 4.04 12.48
N HIS A 40 2.21 4.39 13.60
CA HIS A 40 2.95 3.44 14.43
C HIS A 40 2.09 2.24 14.89
N LYS A 41 0.78 2.45 15.13
CA LYS A 41 -0.11 1.35 15.52
C LYS A 41 -0.36 0.38 14.37
N PHE A 42 -0.38 0.86 13.13
CA PHE A 42 -0.37 0.00 11.96
C PHE A 42 0.93 -0.82 11.90
N ASN A 43 2.07 -0.17 12.06
CA ASN A 43 3.38 -0.81 12.04
C ASN A 43 3.49 -1.89 13.12
N GLU A 44 3.12 -1.59 14.36
CA GLU A 44 3.09 -2.58 15.45
C GLU A 44 2.22 -3.81 15.12
N LYS A 45 1.03 -3.58 14.56
CA LYS A 45 0.15 -4.67 14.12
C LYS A 45 0.76 -5.46 12.98
N LEU A 46 1.38 -4.77 12.01
CA LEU A 46 2.03 -5.40 10.89
C LEU A 46 3.15 -6.34 11.35
N TYR A 47 4.01 -5.89 12.26
CA TYR A 47 5.12 -6.70 12.77
C TYR A 47 4.65 -7.93 13.56
N LYS A 48 3.55 -7.80 14.32
CA LYS A 48 2.94 -8.92 15.04
C LYS A 48 2.38 -10.03 14.12
N LEU A 49 2.16 -9.75 12.82
CA LEU A 49 1.80 -10.80 11.86
C LEU A 49 2.97 -11.71 11.52
N PHE A 50 4.21 -11.22 11.66
CA PHE A 50 5.43 -11.93 11.26
C PHE A 50 6.37 -12.08 12.47
N PRO A 51 5.97 -12.81 13.53
CA PRO A 51 6.79 -12.95 14.73
C PRO A 51 8.14 -13.60 14.37
N GLU A 52 9.21 -13.14 15.01
CA GLU A 52 10.57 -13.65 14.87
C GLU A 52 11.15 -13.57 13.43
N ARG A 53 10.54 -12.80 12.57
CA ARG A 53 10.94 -12.66 11.17
C ARG A 53 11.28 -11.22 10.81
N GLU A 54 12.46 -11.02 10.23
CA GLU A 54 12.85 -9.74 9.62
C GLU A 54 12.09 -9.57 8.30
N ILE A 55 11.03 -8.76 8.31
CA ILE A 55 10.21 -8.52 7.12
C ILE A 55 10.82 -7.47 6.19
N LYS A 56 10.44 -7.55 4.92
CA LYS A 56 10.74 -6.56 3.89
C LYS A 56 9.44 -5.93 3.41
N VAL A 57 9.43 -4.61 3.32
CA VAL A 57 8.25 -3.81 2.97
C VAL A 57 8.50 -3.03 1.69
N LEU A 58 7.54 -3.03 0.77
CA LEU A 58 7.50 -2.16 -0.41
C LEU A 58 6.26 -1.28 -0.32
N ASP A 59 6.42 0.03 -0.45
CA ASP A 59 5.32 1.00 -0.51
C ASP A 59 5.22 1.60 -1.91
N ILE A 60 4.10 1.36 -2.60
CA ILE A 60 3.84 1.84 -3.97
C ILE A 60 2.97 3.09 -3.87
N GLY A 61 3.44 4.21 -4.43
CA GLY A 61 2.84 5.52 -4.22
C GLY A 61 3.25 6.10 -2.85
N CYS A 62 4.55 6.03 -2.54
CA CYS A 62 5.05 6.34 -1.19
C CYS A 62 5.08 7.83 -0.85
N SER A 63 4.76 8.72 -1.79
CA SER A 63 4.72 10.18 -1.61
C SER A 63 5.95 10.73 -0.88
N GLY A 64 5.81 11.26 0.35
CA GLY A 64 6.88 11.79 1.19
C GLY A 64 7.83 10.75 1.77
N GLY A 65 7.41 9.48 1.86
CA GLY A 65 8.24 8.37 2.31
C GLY A 65 8.26 8.11 3.81
N LYS A 66 7.39 8.76 4.62
CA LYS A 66 7.41 8.63 6.08
C LYS A 66 7.17 7.20 6.56
N PHE A 67 6.21 6.48 5.96
CA PHE A 67 5.98 5.08 6.30
C PHE A 67 7.21 4.21 6.03
N VAL A 68 7.89 4.42 4.89
CA VAL A 68 9.14 3.73 4.56
C VAL A 68 10.22 4.01 5.61
N ARG A 69 10.38 5.28 5.99
CA ARG A 69 11.33 5.67 7.03
C ARG A 69 11.02 5.01 8.36
N ASP A 70 9.77 5.01 8.81
CA ASP A 70 9.39 4.42 10.08
C ASP A 70 9.72 2.92 10.13
N CYS A 71 9.43 2.17 9.07
CA CYS A 71 9.83 0.77 8.98
C CYS A 71 11.36 0.57 9.06
N LEU A 72 12.14 1.47 8.44
CA LEU A 72 13.60 1.44 8.52
C LEU A 72 14.11 1.76 9.94
N GLU A 73 13.49 2.72 10.62
CA GLU A 73 13.80 3.06 12.02
C GLU A 73 13.46 1.90 12.97
N ASP A 74 12.39 1.17 12.68
CA ASP A 74 11.97 -0.03 13.41
C ASP A 74 12.87 -1.27 13.11
N GLY A 75 13.82 -1.13 12.18
CA GLY A 75 14.83 -2.17 11.88
C GLY A 75 14.51 -3.08 10.69
N TYR A 76 13.47 -2.77 9.92
CA TYR A 76 13.06 -3.55 8.77
C TYR A 76 13.50 -2.92 7.45
N LEU A 77 13.86 -3.74 6.45
CA LEU A 77 14.09 -3.21 5.11
C LEU A 77 12.77 -2.72 4.51
N ALA A 78 12.73 -1.43 4.21
CA ALA A 78 11.59 -0.84 3.52
C ALA A 78 12.05 -0.03 2.30
N VAL A 79 11.26 -0.06 1.23
CA VAL A 79 11.53 0.62 -0.04
C VAL A 79 10.26 1.32 -0.49
N GLY A 80 10.40 2.55 -1.01
CA GLY A 80 9.28 3.29 -1.59
C GLY A 80 9.45 3.51 -3.09
N ILE A 81 8.33 3.44 -3.81
CA ILE A 81 8.24 3.82 -5.22
C ILE A 81 7.22 4.93 -5.38
N GLU A 82 7.58 5.96 -6.15
CA GLU A 82 6.71 7.10 -6.47
C GLU A 82 6.71 7.36 -7.98
N GLY A 83 5.52 7.65 -8.53
CA GLY A 83 5.36 7.96 -9.95
C GLY A 83 5.83 9.36 -10.33
N SER A 84 5.76 10.32 -9.41
CA SER A 84 6.24 11.69 -9.60
C SER A 84 7.63 11.88 -9.00
N ASP A 85 8.49 12.59 -9.72
CA ASP A 85 9.84 12.90 -9.24
C ASP A 85 9.93 14.22 -8.46
N ILE A 86 8.82 14.90 -8.22
CA ILE A 86 8.81 16.23 -7.59
C ILE A 86 9.41 16.19 -6.17
N SER A 87 8.99 15.20 -5.36
CA SER A 87 9.52 15.03 -4.01
C SER A 87 11.01 14.73 -4.01
N LYS A 88 11.49 13.95 -4.99
CA LYS A 88 12.92 13.65 -5.18
C LYS A 88 13.71 14.89 -5.56
N ARG A 89 13.25 15.65 -6.58
CA ARG A 89 13.93 16.88 -7.06
C ARG A 89 14.03 17.93 -5.98
N GLN A 90 12.97 18.09 -5.19
CA GLN A 90 12.91 19.06 -4.10
C GLN A 90 13.54 18.54 -2.79
N LYS A 91 14.00 17.29 -2.73
CA LYS A 91 14.45 16.61 -1.51
C LYS A 91 13.42 16.74 -0.37
N ARG A 92 12.13 16.70 -0.73
CA ARG A 92 11.01 16.89 0.19
C ARG A 92 10.89 15.71 1.15
N ALA A 93 10.46 16.02 2.38
CA ALA A 93 10.19 15.03 3.42
C ALA A 93 11.35 14.03 3.59
N GLU A 94 11.10 12.75 3.39
CA GLU A 94 12.11 11.71 3.62
C GLU A 94 13.05 11.50 2.42
N TRP A 95 12.74 12.07 1.26
CA TRP A 95 13.61 12.00 0.08
C TRP A 95 14.99 12.65 0.29
N GLY A 96 15.09 13.63 1.17
CA GLY A 96 16.37 14.20 1.58
C GLY A 96 17.14 13.38 2.62
N ARG A 97 16.46 12.47 3.34
CA ARG A 97 17.00 11.72 4.49
C ARG A 97 17.34 10.26 4.18
N ILE A 98 16.51 9.61 3.34
CA ILE A 98 16.65 8.19 2.99
C ILE A 98 16.60 7.97 1.46
N PRO A 99 17.31 8.79 0.63
CA PRO A 99 17.21 8.73 -0.83
C PRO A 99 17.59 7.38 -1.42
N GLN A 100 18.38 6.56 -0.72
CA GLN A 100 18.81 5.23 -1.16
C GLN A 100 17.71 4.16 -1.05
N PHE A 101 16.58 4.48 -0.41
CA PHE A 101 15.41 3.59 -0.27
C PHE A 101 14.16 4.09 -0.99
N LEU A 102 14.23 5.29 -1.59
CA LEU A 102 13.10 5.89 -2.31
C LEU A 102 13.45 6.03 -3.80
N PHE A 103 12.62 5.48 -4.65
CA PHE A 103 12.84 5.42 -6.09
C PHE A 103 11.67 6.02 -6.85
N THR A 104 11.95 6.57 -8.03
CA THR A 104 10.90 7.02 -8.95
C THR A 104 10.77 6.07 -10.14
N CYS A 105 9.57 5.63 -10.45
CA CYS A 105 9.22 4.96 -11.69
C CYS A 105 7.70 4.93 -11.91
N ASP A 106 7.30 4.71 -13.16
CA ASP A 106 5.91 4.40 -13.49
C ASP A 106 5.59 2.96 -13.05
N ALA A 107 4.82 2.82 -11.96
CA ALA A 107 4.43 1.52 -11.40
C ALA A 107 3.48 0.73 -12.31
N THR A 108 2.87 1.35 -13.33
CA THR A 108 2.04 0.67 -14.33
C THR A 108 2.87 -0.08 -15.39
N LYS A 109 4.16 0.26 -15.51
CA LYS A 109 5.12 -0.32 -16.45
C LYS A 109 6.04 -1.30 -15.74
N ASP A 110 6.69 -2.16 -16.52
CA ASP A 110 7.60 -3.15 -15.95
C ASP A 110 8.79 -2.50 -15.24
N PHE A 111 8.99 -2.86 -13.98
CA PHE A 111 10.15 -2.50 -13.19
C PHE A 111 10.66 -3.68 -12.37
N THR A 112 11.90 -3.62 -11.92
CA THR A 112 12.49 -4.60 -11.02
C THR A 112 13.32 -3.92 -9.96
N LEU A 113 12.93 -4.10 -8.69
CA LEU A 113 13.78 -3.85 -7.54
C LEU A 113 14.65 -5.08 -7.29
N TYR A 114 15.93 -4.88 -7.06
CA TYR A 114 16.89 -5.98 -6.86
C TYR A 114 18.04 -5.54 -5.95
N LEU A 115 18.78 -6.51 -5.43
CA LEU A 115 20.02 -6.24 -4.67
C LEU A 115 21.25 -6.32 -5.59
N ASN A 116 21.66 -7.51 -5.94
CA ASN A 116 22.90 -7.74 -6.69
C ASN A 116 22.65 -8.11 -8.17
N ASN A 117 21.54 -8.79 -8.47
CA ASN A 117 21.23 -9.32 -9.79
C ASN A 117 19.89 -8.79 -10.28
N PRO A 118 19.85 -7.97 -11.37
CA PRO A 118 18.61 -7.42 -11.90
C PRO A 118 17.65 -8.48 -12.49
N GLY A 119 18.09 -9.71 -12.72
CA GLY A 119 17.27 -10.85 -13.12
C GLY A 119 16.58 -11.55 -11.93
N ARG A 120 16.90 -11.17 -10.68
CA ARG A 120 16.30 -11.73 -9.47
C ARG A 120 15.57 -10.61 -8.71
N PRO A 121 14.25 -10.47 -8.88
CA PRO A 121 13.47 -9.48 -8.16
C PRO A 121 13.60 -9.63 -6.65
N LEU A 122 13.83 -8.53 -5.94
CA LEU A 122 13.75 -8.47 -4.49
C LEU A 122 12.32 -8.83 -4.08
N LYS A 123 12.19 -9.75 -3.12
CA LYS A 123 10.90 -10.19 -2.61
C LYS A 123 10.57 -9.48 -1.31
N PHE A 124 9.34 -9.02 -1.19
CA PHE A 124 8.81 -8.31 -0.04
C PHE A 124 7.73 -9.16 0.64
N ASP A 125 7.75 -9.17 1.95
CA ASP A 125 6.76 -9.88 2.76
C ASP A 125 5.45 -9.10 2.82
N VAL A 126 5.56 -7.78 2.72
CA VAL A 126 4.42 -6.86 2.66
C VAL A 126 4.65 -5.85 1.54
N ILE A 127 3.63 -5.69 0.71
CA ILE A 127 3.55 -4.60 -0.26
C ILE A 127 2.33 -3.77 0.11
N THR A 128 2.48 -2.44 0.13
CA THR A 128 1.40 -1.51 0.44
C THR A 128 1.15 -0.55 -0.72
N ALA A 129 -0.07 -0.03 -0.82
CA ALA A 129 -0.44 1.06 -1.71
C ALA A 129 -1.61 1.84 -1.07
N TRP A 130 -1.38 3.09 -0.68
CA TRP A 130 -2.33 3.89 0.09
C TRP A 130 -2.90 5.00 -0.78
N GLU A 131 -4.22 4.99 -1.02
CA GLU A 131 -4.88 5.98 -1.88
C GLU A 131 -4.11 6.15 -3.20
N PHE A 132 -3.86 5.02 -3.88
CA PHE A 132 -3.03 4.96 -5.07
C PHE A 132 -3.79 4.43 -6.29
N PHE A 133 -4.57 3.35 -6.12
CA PHE A 133 -5.17 2.63 -7.24
C PHE A 133 -6.29 3.41 -7.94
N GLU A 134 -6.98 4.30 -7.23
CA GLU A 134 -7.98 5.19 -7.79
C GLU A 134 -7.38 6.16 -8.81
N HIS A 135 -6.08 6.49 -8.69
CA HIS A 135 -5.37 7.36 -9.63
C HIS A 135 -4.90 6.64 -10.90
N ILE A 136 -4.95 5.31 -10.93
CA ILE A 136 -4.48 4.51 -12.06
C ILE A 136 -5.60 4.31 -13.07
N GLU A 137 -5.30 4.49 -14.37
CA GLU A 137 -6.25 4.16 -15.44
C GLU A 137 -6.61 2.66 -15.40
N LYS A 138 -7.88 2.33 -15.55
CA LYS A 138 -8.38 0.95 -15.45
C LYS A 138 -7.62 -0.04 -16.35
N LYS A 139 -7.23 0.39 -17.55
CA LYS A 139 -6.44 -0.41 -18.50
C LYS A 139 -5.03 -0.74 -18.01
N ASP A 140 -4.46 0.07 -17.11
CA ASP A 140 -3.08 -0.06 -16.62
C ASP A 140 -2.99 -0.83 -15.28
N ILE A 141 -4.12 -1.09 -14.60
CA ILE A 141 -4.18 -1.80 -13.31
C ILE A 141 -3.48 -3.17 -13.36
N SER A 142 -3.71 -3.93 -14.45
CA SER A 142 -3.06 -5.23 -14.65
C SER A 142 -1.52 -5.13 -14.63
N GLY A 143 -0.95 -4.02 -15.11
CA GLY A 143 0.49 -3.75 -15.06
C GLY A 143 0.99 -3.62 -13.64
N VAL A 144 0.29 -2.86 -12.80
CA VAL A 144 0.62 -2.70 -11.37
C VAL A 144 0.54 -4.05 -10.66
N ILE A 145 -0.55 -4.81 -10.87
CA ILE A 145 -0.73 -6.12 -10.23
C ILE A 145 0.36 -7.12 -10.65
N LYS A 146 0.81 -7.10 -11.91
CA LYS A 146 1.96 -7.92 -12.37
C LYS A 146 3.24 -7.56 -11.62
N ASN A 147 3.50 -6.28 -11.39
CA ASN A 147 4.65 -5.83 -10.61
C ASN A 147 4.54 -6.24 -9.13
N ILE A 148 3.36 -6.14 -8.52
CA ILE A 148 3.10 -6.68 -7.17
C ILE A 148 3.43 -8.17 -7.14
N LYS A 149 2.90 -8.97 -8.05
CA LYS A 149 3.18 -10.42 -8.15
C LYS A 149 4.67 -10.73 -8.35
N LYS A 150 5.37 -9.90 -9.13
CA LYS A 150 6.82 -10.03 -9.33
C LYS A 150 7.59 -9.85 -8.03
N HIS A 151 7.14 -8.95 -7.15
CA HIS A 151 7.90 -8.55 -5.95
C HIS A 151 7.35 -9.14 -4.64
N ILE A 152 6.10 -9.60 -4.58
CA ILE A 152 5.56 -10.22 -3.37
C ILE A 152 6.24 -11.57 -3.10
N SER A 153 6.53 -11.87 -1.84
CA SER A 153 7.03 -13.18 -1.43
C SER A 153 5.93 -14.25 -1.53
N LYS A 154 6.32 -15.53 -1.53
CA LYS A 154 5.37 -16.65 -1.60
C LYS A 154 4.31 -16.55 -0.49
N ASP A 155 4.72 -16.15 0.71
CA ASP A 155 3.87 -15.98 1.88
C ASP A 155 3.69 -14.48 2.20
N GLY A 156 3.53 -13.64 1.19
CA GLY A 156 3.39 -12.21 1.36
C GLY A 156 1.95 -11.72 1.37
N LEU A 157 1.76 -10.50 1.87
CA LEU A 157 0.51 -9.75 1.83
C LEU A 157 0.66 -8.47 1.01
N PHE A 158 -0.34 -8.20 0.19
CA PHE A 158 -0.55 -6.89 -0.40
C PHE A 158 -1.71 -6.20 0.31
N ILE A 159 -1.50 -4.96 0.74
CA ILE A 159 -2.45 -4.16 1.53
C ILE A 159 -2.67 -2.83 0.81
N MET A 160 -3.92 -2.47 0.56
CA MET A 160 -4.25 -1.18 -0.04
C MET A 160 -5.45 -0.49 0.61
N SER A 161 -5.46 0.84 0.54
CA SER A 161 -6.66 1.66 0.63
C SER A 161 -7.04 2.23 -0.73
N THR A 162 -8.30 2.53 -0.94
CA THR A 162 -8.82 3.20 -2.13
C THR A 162 -10.21 3.78 -1.85
N THR A 163 -10.68 4.65 -2.73
CA THR A 163 -11.99 5.28 -2.63
C THR A 163 -12.75 5.25 -3.96
N THR A 164 -14.08 5.33 -3.89
CA THR A 164 -14.94 5.56 -5.07
C THR A 164 -15.30 7.03 -5.24
N ARG A 165 -14.90 7.90 -4.30
CA ARG A 165 -15.19 9.32 -4.36
C ARG A 165 -14.34 10.02 -5.42
N PRO A 166 -14.88 11.03 -6.12
CA PRO A 166 -14.07 11.87 -7.00
C PRO A 166 -13.11 12.75 -6.19
N SER A 167 -11.98 13.10 -6.80
CA SER A 167 -11.04 14.11 -6.30
C SER A 167 -10.76 15.10 -7.41
N THR A 168 -11.35 16.27 -7.34
CA THR A 168 -11.31 17.24 -8.44
C THR A 168 -10.41 18.40 -8.10
N ILE A 169 -9.47 18.71 -9.01
CA ILE A 169 -8.60 19.89 -8.99
C ILE A 169 -8.78 20.62 -10.32
N ASP A 170 -9.13 21.89 -10.27
CA ASP A 170 -9.33 22.73 -11.45
C ASP A 170 -10.29 22.10 -12.49
N GLY A 171 -11.35 21.43 -12.01
CA GLY A 171 -12.33 20.73 -12.86
C GLY A 171 -11.85 19.38 -13.41
N ILE A 172 -10.64 18.93 -13.08
CA ILE A 172 -10.09 17.64 -13.51
C ILE A 172 -10.25 16.65 -12.37
N ASP A 173 -10.95 15.54 -12.61
CA ASP A 173 -11.02 14.44 -11.65
C ASP A 173 -9.76 13.60 -11.70
N LEU A 174 -9.01 13.58 -10.62
CA LEU A 174 -7.76 12.82 -10.48
C LEU A 174 -8.01 11.33 -10.32
N HIS A 175 -9.21 10.92 -9.85
CA HIS A 175 -9.55 9.54 -9.64
C HIS A 175 -10.06 8.90 -10.94
N ARG A 176 -9.22 8.06 -11.55
CA ARG A 176 -9.43 7.42 -12.84
C ARG A 176 -10.21 6.10 -12.74
N THR A 177 -10.06 5.38 -11.62
CA THR A 177 -10.73 4.11 -11.38
C THR A 177 -11.45 4.11 -10.04
N LYS A 178 -12.77 4.29 -10.09
CA LYS A 178 -13.67 4.39 -8.93
C LYS A 178 -14.55 3.15 -8.83
N GLU A 179 -13.92 2.01 -8.61
CA GLU A 179 -14.59 0.72 -8.58
C GLU A 179 -14.92 0.26 -7.16
N THR A 180 -15.95 -0.58 -7.01
CA THR A 180 -16.37 -1.10 -5.70
C THR A 180 -15.33 -2.05 -5.10
N LYS A 181 -15.36 -2.23 -3.76
CA LYS A 181 -14.52 -3.22 -3.06
C LYS A 181 -14.62 -4.61 -3.68
N ARG A 182 -15.82 -5.06 -4.05
CA ARG A 182 -16.04 -6.35 -4.72
C ARG A 182 -15.32 -6.45 -6.06
N TRP A 183 -15.34 -5.38 -6.84
CA TRP A 183 -14.64 -5.33 -8.11
C TRP A 183 -13.14 -5.53 -7.91
N TRP A 184 -12.53 -4.81 -6.96
CA TRP A 184 -11.10 -4.94 -6.64
C TRP A 184 -10.74 -6.36 -6.18
N ILE A 185 -11.55 -6.96 -5.29
CA ILE A 185 -11.34 -8.35 -4.84
C ILE A 185 -11.34 -9.31 -6.04
N ASN A 186 -12.29 -9.17 -6.96
CA ASN A 186 -12.38 -9.99 -8.16
C ASN A 186 -11.19 -9.76 -9.10
N GLU A 187 -10.77 -8.50 -9.25
CA GLU A 187 -9.62 -8.17 -10.10
C GLU A 187 -8.33 -8.80 -9.57
N PHE A 188 -8.06 -8.68 -8.27
CA PHE A 188 -6.91 -9.38 -7.67
C PHE A 188 -7.02 -10.90 -7.78
N ALA A 189 -8.22 -11.46 -7.62
CA ALA A 189 -8.45 -12.90 -7.75
C ALA A 189 -8.13 -13.41 -9.17
N ARG A 190 -8.48 -12.67 -10.23
CA ARG A 190 -8.10 -12.99 -11.63
C ARG A 190 -6.59 -13.10 -11.82
N HIS A 191 -5.83 -12.39 -11.01
CA HIS A 191 -4.37 -12.44 -10.97
C HIS A 191 -3.81 -13.47 -9.97
N GLY A 192 -4.67 -14.29 -9.33
CA GLY A 192 -4.26 -15.34 -8.38
C GLY A 192 -3.86 -14.82 -7.00
N LEU A 193 -4.33 -13.64 -6.59
CA LEU A 193 -4.15 -13.08 -5.26
C LEU A 193 -5.44 -13.26 -4.45
N LYS A 194 -5.39 -14.06 -3.38
CA LYS A 194 -6.56 -14.41 -2.56
C LYS A 194 -6.89 -13.29 -1.59
N TYR A 195 -8.17 -12.90 -1.52
CA TYR A 195 -8.66 -11.93 -0.52
C TYR A 195 -8.58 -12.50 0.90
N ARG A 196 -8.19 -11.65 1.85
CA ARG A 196 -7.90 -12.01 3.24
C ARG A 196 -8.67 -11.08 4.20
N PRO A 197 -10.00 -11.25 4.34
CA PRO A 197 -10.84 -10.37 5.16
C PRO A 197 -10.48 -10.38 6.65
N GLU A 198 -9.91 -11.49 7.15
CA GLU A 198 -9.47 -11.62 8.54
C GLU A 198 -8.38 -10.61 8.91
N PHE A 199 -7.51 -10.24 7.97
CA PHE A 199 -6.49 -9.21 8.19
C PHE A 199 -7.09 -7.81 8.14
N VAL A 200 -8.08 -7.56 7.27
CA VAL A 200 -8.81 -6.28 7.27
C VAL A 200 -9.44 -6.04 8.64
N ARG A 201 -10.11 -7.05 9.22
CA ARG A 201 -10.65 -6.98 10.59
C ARG A 201 -9.55 -6.77 11.64
N TYR A 202 -8.40 -7.39 11.48
CA TYR A 202 -7.28 -7.28 12.41
C TYR A 202 -6.73 -5.86 12.48
N PHE A 203 -6.45 -5.23 11.33
CA PHE A 203 -5.97 -3.83 11.32
C PHE A 203 -7.03 -2.86 11.82
N ASN A 204 -8.29 -3.16 11.58
CA ASN A 204 -9.46 -2.43 12.12
C ASN A 204 -9.47 -0.95 11.67
N THR A 205 -9.15 -0.03 12.57
CA THR A 205 -9.10 1.42 12.30
C THR A 205 -7.67 1.96 12.28
N GLN A 206 -6.69 1.09 12.34
CA GLN A 206 -5.26 1.44 12.43
C GLN A 206 -4.61 1.35 11.04
N TRP A 207 -5.01 2.22 10.12
CA TRP A 207 -4.46 2.31 8.78
C TRP A 207 -3.48 3.46 8.64
N ILE A 208 -2.58 3.41 7.66
CA ILE A 208 -1.71 4.54 7.31
C ILE A 208 -2.56 5.65 6.70
N ARG A 209 -3.36 5.30 5.70
CA ARG A 209 -4.30 6.19 5.01
C ARG A 209 -5.62 5.46 4.74
N GLY A 210 -6.59 6.24 4.32
CA GLY A 210 -7.97 5.79 4.19
C GLY A 210 -8.71 5.88 5.53
N GLY A 211 -9.94 6.31 5.47
CA GLY A 211 -10.79 6.49 6.65
C GLY A 211 -11.27 5.18 7.27
N ALA A 212 -12.19 5.28 8.21
CA ALA A 212 -12.98 4.13 8.63
C ALA A 212 -13.70 3.57 7.40
N GLU A 213 -13.79 2.22 7.31
CA GLU A 213 -14.53 1.57 6.22
C GLU A 213 -15.97 2.10 6.17
N ILE A 214 -16.22 2.94 5.20
CA ILE A 214 -17.54 3.38 4.77
C ILE A 214 -17.74 2.90 3.34
N SER A 215 -18.95 3.03 2.80
CA SER A 215 -19.28 2.49 1.47
C SER A 215 -18.30 2.90 0.36
N ASP A 216 -17.71 4.09 0.48
CA ASP A 216 -16.89 4.70 -0.56
C ASP A 216 -15.38 4.61 -0.29
N ASP A 217 -14.97 4.49 0.98
CA ASP A 217 -13.57 4.31 1.38
C ASP A 217 -13.39 2.94 1.99
N PHE A 218 -12.44 2.17 1.49
CA PHE A 218 -12.24 0.82 1.97
C PHE A 218 -10.81 0.33 1.81
N HIS A 219 -10.52 -0.75 2.53
CA HIS A 219 -9.25 -1.45 2.48
C HIS A 219 -9.42 -2.84 1.88
N VAL A 220 -8.43 -3.26 1.10
CA VAL A 220 -8.35 -4.62 0.53
C VAL A 220 -7.00 -5.21 0.92
N ILE A 221 -7.03 -6.43 1.45
CA ILE A 221 -5.83 -7.21 1.71
C ILE A 221 -5.93 -8.51 0.92
N VAL A 222 -4.91 -8.77 0.11
CA VAL A 222 -4.81 -10.00 -0.68
C VAL A 222 -3.43 -10.62 -0.53
N GLY A 223 -3.31 -11.91 -0.77
CA GLY A 223 -2.02 -12.61 -0.74
C GLY A 223 -2.15 -14.07 -0.33
N ASN A 224 -1.01 -14.74 -0.21
CA ASN A 224 -0.92 -16.17 0.09
C ASN A 224 -0.34 -16.45 1.48
N TYR A 225 -0.26 -15.45 2.35
CA TYR A 225 0.20 -15.64 3.72
C TYR A 225 -0.69 -16.65 4.46
N ASN A 226 -0.11 -17.73 4.95
CA ASN A 226 -0.85 -18.81 5.60
C ASN A 226 -1.08 -18.59 7.11
N GLY A 227 -0.44 -17.60 7.72
CA GLY A 227 -0.64 -17.25 9.13
C GLY A 227 -2.06 -16.71 9.39
N LYS A 228 -2.44 -16.76 10.65
CA LYS A 228 -3.67 -16.11 11.15
C LYS A 228 -3.29 -14.83 11.88
N PRO A 229 -4.11 -13.77 11.80
CA PRO A 229 -3.86 -12.59 12.60
C PRO A 229 -3.97 -12.90 14.09
N PRO A 230 -3.18 -12.23 14.94
CA PRO A 230 -3.36 -12.29 16.38
C PRO A 230 -4.78 -11.90 16.81
N LYS A 231 -5.23 -12.40 17.95
CA LYS A 231 -6.54 -12.03 18.52
C LYS A 231 -6.54 -10.53 18.86
N ILE A 232 -7.61 -9.84 18.45
CA ILE A 232 -7.83 -8.43 18.79
C ILE A 232 -8.34 -8.37 20.24
N GLY A 233 -7.83 -7.42 21.02
CA GLY A 233 -8.28 -7.19 22.41
C GLY A 233 -9.76 -6.78 22.47
N VAL A 234 -10.44 -7.14 23.56
CA VAL A 234 -11.88 -6.86 23.76
C VAL A 234 -12.20 -5.37 23.61
N LEU A 235 -11.40 -4.47 24.19
CA LEU A 235 -11.60 -3.02 24.11
C LEU A 235 -11.45 -2.49 22.66
N GLU A 236 -10.54 -3.06 21.90
CA GLU A 236 -10.32 -2.71 20.50
C GLU A 236 -11.48 -3.17 19.62
N ASN A 237 -12.00 -4.36 19.85
CA ASN A 237 -13.22 -4.87 19.23
C ASN A 237 -14.45 -4.00 19.54
N VAL A 238 -14.61 -3.56 20.79
CA VAL A 238 -15.72 -2.68 21.18
C VAL A 238 -15.63 -1.32 20.46
N ARG A 239 -14.44 -0.77 20.29
CA ARG A 239 -14.24 0.48 19.51
C ARG A 239 -14.59 0.28 18.03
N TYR A 240 -14.25 -0.83 17.45
CA TYR A 240 -14.62 -1.21 16.09
C TYR A 240 -16.14 -1.29 15.92
N LEU A 241 -16.80 -2.05 16.79
CA LEU A 241 -18.26 -2.22 16.79
C LEU A 241 -19.00 -0.90 17.05
N LYS A 242 -18.46 0.01 17.88
CA LYS A 242 -19.05 1.34 18.10
C LYS A 242 -18.93 2.24 16.87
N LYS A 243 -17.82 2.25 16.16
CA LYS A 243 -17.68 2.98 14.89
C LYS A 243 -18.58 2.40 13.79
N GLY A 244 -18.72 1.06 13.75
CA GLY A 244 -19.64 0.37 12.84
C GLY A 244 -21.12 0.56 13.14
N ARG A 245 -21.48 1.09 14.31
CA ARG A 245 -22.89 1.40 14.70
C ARG A 245 -23.39 2.78 14.20
N SER A 246 -22.56 3.62 13.61
CA SER A 246 -23.11 4.66 12.74
C SER A 246 -23.87 3.95 11.60
N ILE A 247 -25.04 4.42 11.22
CA ILE A 247 -25.94 3.78 10.24
C ILE A 247 -25.21 3.35 8.95
N LYS A 248 -24.17 4.09 8.54
CA LYS A 248 -23.32 3.79 7.39
C LYS A 248 -22.27 2.68 7.68
N GLY A 249 -21.75 2.58 8.89
CA GLY A 249 -20.75 1.56 9.28
C GLY A 249 -21.36 0.17 9.53
N ALA A 250 -22.58 0.10 10.05
CA ALA A 250 -23.30 -1.16 10.27
C ALA A 250 -23.61 -1.87 8.93
N ALA A 251 -23.97 -1.11 7.89
CA ALA A 251 -24.24 -1.65 6.56
C ALA A 251 -22.98 -2.26 5.92
N GLY A 252 -21.79 -1.68 6.14
CA GLY A 252 -20.50 -2.23 5.66
C GLY A 252 -20.14 -3.55 6.34
N ILE A 253 -20.28 -3.62 7.66
CA ILE A 253 -19.96 -4.83 8.45
C ILE A 253 -20.92 -5.98 8.13
N ILE A 254 -22.22 -5.71 7.98
CA ILE A 254 -23.23 -6.70 7.62
C ILE A 254 -22.99 -7.20 6.19
N ARG A 255 -22.64 -6.30 5.26
CA ARG A 255 -22.33 -6.65 3.88
C ARG A 255 -21.08 -7.53 3.75
N ASP A 256 -20.02 -7.24 4.52
CA ASP A 256 -18.82 -8.08 4.55
C ASP A 256 -19.13 -9.48 5.13
N LYS A 257 -19.99 -9.56 6.16
CA LYS A 257 -20.44 -10.85 6.69
C LYS A 257 -21.23 -11.66 5.66
N LEU A 258 -22.17 -11.04 4.96
CA LEU A 258 -23.02 -11.72 3.97
C LEU A 258 -22.31 -12.09 2.65
N LEU A 259 -21.24 -11.39 2.31
CA LEU A 259 -20.52 -11.62 1.05
C LEU A 259 -19.36 -12.63 1.17
N TYR A 260 -18.85 -12.89 2.37
CA TYR A 260 -17.58 -13.61 2.57
C TYR A 260 -17.64 -14.79 3.57
N GLU A 261 -18.80 -15.08 4.13
CA GLU A 261 -19.05 -16.28 4.95
C GLU A 261 -19.79 -17.41 4.18
N LYS A 262 -19.85 -17.28 2.83
CA LYS A 262 -20.34 -18.36 1.94
C LYS A 262 -19.21 -18.91 1.11
#